data_dfd657201d091adaac8fcac4b658b1f8
#
_entry.id   dfd657201d091adaac8fcac4b658b1f8
#
_cell.length_a   1.000
_cell.length_b   1.000
_cell.length_c   1.000
_cell.angle_alpha   90.00
_cell.angle_beta   90.00
_cell.angle_gamma   90.00
#
_symmetry.space_group_name_H-M   'P 1'
#
loop_
_entity.id
_entity.type
_entity.pdbx_description
1 polymer ?
#
loop_
_entity_poly.entity_id
_entity_poly.type
_entity_poly.pdbx_seq_one_letter_code
_entity_poly.pdbx_strand_id
1 'polypeptide(L)'
;MIKQTLIAVTAIAASLLAPAHAQEAVDALNVQNIVDRASAAAYYQGRDGRASVHMAILDAQGRERTRDFVILRTDIDDLDNGEQRFYVLFDRPADISKTAFLVWKHADANDDRWLYLPALDLVKRIAPSDERTSFVGSHFFYEDVSGRGPGEDDHVLEEETDTYYVIKSMPKDAQGVEFASYKNWIHKTTFIPVKTEYYDASGEAYRTYSATAVETIDGNPTVVEATMADARMGGETRMSYGDVAYDIDLPEDIFSERYLRNPPRRHLR
;
A
#
# COMPACT_ATOMS: atom_id res chain seq x y z
N MET A 1 -70.48 65.39 -19.88
CA MET A 1 -69.04 65.39 -19.54
C MET A 1 -68.83 64.32 -18.50
N ILE A 2 -68.36 63.15 -18.91
CA ILE A 2 -68.19 61.99 -18.07
C ILE A 2 -66.70 61.85 -17.86
N LYS A 3 -66.24 61.97 -16.61
CA LYS A 3 -64.83 61.74 -16.19
C LYS A 3 -64.59 60.26 -15.96
N GLN A 4 -63.78 59.66 -16.79
CA GLN A 4 -63.28 58.31 -16.59
C GLN A 4 -62.14 58.33 -15.61
N THR A 5 -62.27 57.61 -14.50
CA THR A 5 -61.22 57.40 -13.49
C THR A 5 -60.49 56.13 -13.85
N LEU A 6 -59.22 56.25 -14.16
CA LEU A 6 -58.28 55.10 -14.43
C LEU A 6 -57.81 54.55 -13.11
N ILE A 7 -58.09 53.28 -12.82
CA ILE A 7 -57.56 52.53 -11.69
C ILE A 7 -56.32 51.75 -12.18
N ALA A 8 -55.17 52.16 -11.69
CA ALA A 8 -53.92 51.43 -11.92
C ALA A 8 -53.85 50.25 -10.96
N VAL A 9 -53.82 49.05 -11.50
CA VAL A 9 -53.57 47.82 -10.77
C VAL A 9 -52.06 47.56 -10.75
N THR A 10 -51.41 47.72 -9.61
CA THR A 10 -50.00 47.39 -9.42
C THR A 10 -49.88 45.90 -9.07
N ALA A 11 -49.39 45.11 -10.00
CA ALA A 11 -49.07 43.69 -9.77
C ALA A 11 -47.73 43.58 -9.01
N ILE A 12 -47.79 43.14 -7.76
CA ILE A 12 -46.60 42.79 -6.96
C ILE A 12 -46.19 41.37 -7.37
N ALA A 13 -45.08 41.26 -8.11
CA ALA A 13 -44.43 39.99 -8.40
C ALA A 13 -43.65 39.53 -7.17
N ALA A 14 -44.21 38.60 -6.42
CA ALA A 14 -43.51 37.93 -5.35
C ALA A 14 -42.48 36.94 -5.95
N SER A 15 -41.21 37.32 -5.96
CA SER A 15 -40.09 36.42 -6.32
C SER A 15 -39.91 35.39 -5.20
N LEU A 16 -40.38 34.18 -5.42
CA LEU A 16 -40.05 33.02 -4.60
C LEU A 16 -38.58 32.69 -4.83
N LEU A 17 -37.71 33.20 -3.96
CA LEU A 17 -36.35 32.68 -3.80
C LEU A 17 -36.48 31.29 -3.20
N ALA A 18 -36.38 30.25 -4.03
CA ALA A 18 -36.15 28.91 -3.57
C ALA A 18 -34.74 28.89 -2.87
N PRO A 19 -34.61 28.35 -1.66
CA PRO A 19 -33.30 28.14 -1.08
C PRO A 19 -32.56 27.16 -2.00
N ALA A 20 -31.47 27.62 -2.60
CA ALA A 20 -30.49 26.72 -3.20
C ALA A 20 -29.97 25.85 -2.05
N HIS A 21 -30.54 24.66 -1.91
CA HIS A 21 -29.87 23.59 -1.21
C HIS A 21 -28.61 23.35 -2.02
N ALA A 22 -27.50 23.85 -1.51
CA ALA A 22 -26.20 23.34 -1.88
C ALA A 22 -26.28 21.84 -1.61
N GLN A 23 -26.51 21.08 -2.66
CA GLN A 23 -26.30 19.66 -2.69
C GLN A 23 -24.82 19.55 -2.38
N GLU A 24 -24.46 19.25 -1.11
CA GLU A 24 -23.15 18.73 -0.80
C GLU A 24 -23.00 17.55 -1.77
N ALA A 25 -22.16 17.76 -2.77
CA ALA A 25 -21.74 16.68 -3.64
C ALA A 25 -21.09 15.68 -2.67
N VAL A 26 -21.83 14.62 -2.34
CA VAL A 26 -21.25 13.40 -1.84
C VAL A 26 -20.21 13.09 -2.89
N ASP A 27 -18.94 13.22 -2.56
CA ASP A 27 -17.83 12.90 -3.46
C ASP A 27 -18.11 11.51 -3.99
N ALA A 28 -18.60 11.45 -5.22
CA ALA A 28 -18.84 10.18 -5.86
C ALA A 28 -17.49 9.48 -5.88
N LEU A 29 -17.39 8.31 -5.24
CA LEU A 29 -16.17 7.54 -5.09
C LEU A 29 -15.65 7.30 -6.51
N ASN A 30 -14.70 8.12 -6.96
CA ASN A 30 -14.06 7.92 -8.25
C ASN A 30 -12.96 6.86 -8.11
N VAL A 31 -12.47 6.35 -9.23
CA VAL A 31 -11.46 5.28 -9.25
C VAL A 31 -10.19 5.68 -8.48
N GLN A 32 -9.74 6.92 -8.61
CA GLN A 32 -8.56 7.40 -7.90
C GLN A 32 -8.77 7.38 -6.38
N ASN A 33 -9.91 7.85 -5.88
CA ASN A 33 -10.21 7.79 -4.44
C ASN A 33 -10.27 6.35 -3.92
N ILE A 34 -10.75 5.38 -4.71
CA ILE A 34 -10.74 3.97 -4.30
C ILE A 34 -9.30 3.48 -4.16
N VAL A 35 -8.43 3.81 -5.12
CA VAL A 35 -7.02 3.40 -5.11
C VAL A 35 -6.25 4.08 -3.98
N ASP A 36 -6.45 5.39 -3.76
CA ASP A 36 -5.80 6.14 -2.69
C ASP A 36 -6.18 5.58 -1.31
N ARG A 37 -7.47 5.29 -1.10
CA ARG A 37 -7.96 4.66 0.14
C ARG A 37 -7.45 3.23 0.31
N ALA A 38 -7.28 2.49 -0.79
CA ALA A 38 -6.72 1.14 -0.72
C ALA A 38 -5.24 1.17 -0.36
N SER A 39 -4.48 2.12 -0.88
CA SER A 39 -3.09 2.35 -0.49
C SER A 39 -2.98 2.78 0.97
N ALA A 40 -3.83 3.71 1.41
CA ALA A 40 -3.91 4.13 2.81
C ALA A 40 -4.24 2.95 3.75
N ALA A 41 -5.22 2.11 3.39
CA ALA A 41 -5.59 0.94 4.17
C ALA A 41 -4.50 -0.14 4.22
N ALA A 42 -3.66 -0.25 3.19
CA ALA A 42 -2.60 -1.25 3.14
C ALA A 42 -1.31 -0.81 3.84
N TYR A 43 -0.95 0.48 3.80
CA TYR A 43 0.38 0.95 4.18
C TYR A 43 0.40 2.11 5.20
N TYR A 44 -0.73 2.80 5.44
CA TYR A 44 -0.79 4.01 6.27
C TYR A 44 -1.69 3.88 7.51
N GLN A 45 -1.90 2.66 8.00
CA GLN A 45 -2.69 2.42 9.23
C GLN A 45 -1.91 2.90 10.46
N GLY A 46 -2.49 3.84 11.22
CA GLY A 46 -1.81 4.54 12.31
C GLY A 46 -0.64 5.42 11.78
N ARG A 47 -0.13 6.32 12.60
CA ARG A 47 1.01 7.19 12.25
C ARG A 47 2.33 6.41 12.15
N ASP A 48 2.52 5.43 13.00
CA ASP A 48 3.65 4.51 13.00
C ASP A 48 3.21 3.11 13.43
N GLY A 49 4.09 2.13 13.29
CA GLY A 49 3.75 0.79 13.72
C GLY A 49 4.90 -0.20 13.65
N ARG A 50 4.66 -1.33 14.29
CA ARG A 50 5.55 -2.48 14.34
C ARG A 50 4.79 -3.76 14.08
N ALA A 51 5.44 -4.71 13.41
CA ALA A 51 4.96 -6.09 13.30
C ALA A 51 6.14 -7.07 13.38
N SER A 52 5.95 -8.20 14.05
CA SER A 52 6.79 -9.39 13.91
C SER A 52 6.29 -10.20 12.72
N VAL A 53 7.19 -10.64 11.85
CA VAL A 53 6.81 -11.37 10.63
C VAL A 53 7.50 -12.73 10.58
N HIS A 54 6.70 -13.77 10.35
CA HIS A 54 7.16 -15.09 9.96
C HIS A 54 6.88 -15.27 8.46
N MET A 55 7.94 -15.50 7.67
CA MET A 55 7.89 -15.72 6.24
C MET A 55 8.30 -17.15 5.93
N ALA A 56 7.44 -17.95 5.31
CA ALA A 56 7.71 -19.28 4.79
C ALA A 56 7.77 -19.23 3.25
N ILE A 57 8.92 -19.57 2.69
CA ILE A 57 9.20 -19.55 1.25
C ILE A 57 9.21 -21.00 0.75
N LEU A 58 8.22 -21.39 -0.07
CA LEU A 58 8.14 -22.70 -0.71
C LEU A 58 8.61 -22.55 -2.16
N ASP A 59 9.61 -23.31 -2.54
CA ASP A 59 10.08 -23.34 -3.93
C ASP A 59 9.25 -24.30 -4.80
N ALA A 60 9.54 -24.32 -6.11
CA ALA A 60 8.85 -25.17 -7.08
C ALA A 60 8.93 -26.68 -6.78
N GLN A 61 9.87 -27.12 -5.91
CA GLN A 61 10.02 -28.50 -5.45
C GLN A 61 9.36 -28.76 -4.09
N GLY A 62 8.66 -27.75 -3.53
CA GLY A 62 8.02 -27.85 -2.23
C GLY A 62 9.00 -27.78 -1.04
N ARG A 63 10.26 -27.40 -1.25
CA ARG A 63 11.23 -27.20 -0.16
C ARG A 63 10.94 -25.87 0.52
N GLU A 64 10.85 -25.90 1.84
CA GLU A 64 10.56 -24.71 2.64
C GLU A 64 11.84 -24.07 3.21
N ARG A 65 11.91 -22.76 3.17
CA ARG A 65 12.87 -21.92 3.87
C ARG A 65 12.10 -20.86 4.65
N THR A 66 12.50 -20.58 5.86
CA THR A 66 11.82 -19.57 6.70
C THR A 66 12.69 -18.35 6.94
N ARG A 67 12.05 -17.22 7.26
CA ARG A 67 12.67 -15.96 7.69
C ARG A 67 11.81 -15.37 8.80
N ASP A 68 12.41 -15.01 9.92
CA ASP A 68 11.76 -14.24 10.98
C ASP A 68 12.38 -12.85 11.01
N PHE A 69 11.55 -11.82 11.03
CA PHE A 69 12.00 -10.43 11.06
C PHE A 69 10.97 -9.52 11.76
N VAL A 70 11.41 -8.34 12.12
CA VAL A 70 10.55 -7.26 12.59
C VAL A 70 10.54 -6.16 11.54
N ILE A 71 9.37 -5.62 11.26
CA ILE A 71 9.19 -4.43 10.45
C ILE A 71 8.72 -3.27 11.32
N LEU A 72 9.35 -2.12 11.16
CA LEU A 72 8.94 -0.83 11.70
C LEU A 72 8.57 0.08 10.55
N ARG A 73 7.54 0.90 10.73
CA ARG A 73 7.09 1.90 9.76
C ARG A 73 6.77 3.20 10.50
N THR A 74 7.00 4.35 9.85
CA THR A 74 6.52 5.65 10.31
C THR A 74 6.17 6.53 9.12
N ASP A 75 5.12 7.32 9.25
CA ASP A 75 4.78 8.40 8.34
C ASP A 75 5.63 9.63 8.70
N ILE A 76 6.07 10.38 7.71
CA ILE A 76 6.92 11.57 7.91
C ILE A 76 6.06 12.84 7.89
N ASP A 77 4.99 12.80 7.13
CA ASP A 77 4.00 13.86 7.05
C ASP A 77 2.61 13.32 7.45
N ASP A 78 1.64 14.22 7.58
CA ASP A 78 0.25 13.86 7.92
C ASP A 78 -0.61 13.63 6.65
N LEU A 79 0.02 13.25 5.53
CA LEU A 79 -0.65 13.04 4.26
C LEU A 79 -0.86 11.54 3.99
N ASP A 80 -2.07 11.16 3.64
CA ASP A 80 -2.34 9.85 3.06
C ASP A 80 -1.52 9.70 1.75
N ASN A 81 -0.82 8.57 1.60
CA ASN A 81 0.10 8.32 0.49
C ASN A 81 1.29 9.29 0.40
N GLY A 82 1.65 9.94 1.50
CA GLY A 82 2.80 10.81 1.64
C GLY A 82 4.13 10.08 1.84
N GLU A 83 5.07 10.78 2.45
CA GLU A 83 6.40 10.22 2.73
C GLU A 83 6.38 9.25 3.90
N GLN A 84 7.05 8.10 3.76
CA GLN A 84 7.16 7.08 4.80
C GLN A 84 8.59 6.58 4.95
N ARG A 85 8.85 5.96 6.12
CA ARG A 85 10.10 5.25 6.38
C ARG A 85 9.77 3.84 6.86
N PHE A 86 10.52 2.88 6.33
CA PHE A 86 10.43 1.48 6.75
C PHE A 86 11.80 1.00 7.18
N TYR A 87 11.82 0.19 8.24
CA TYR A 87 13.01 -0.47 8.72
C TYR A 87 12.68 -1.94 9.00
N VAL A 88 13.41 -2.86 8.39
CA VAL A 88 13.25 -4.31 8.58
C VAL A 88 14.53 -4.87 9.16
N LEU A 89 14.44 -5.68 10.22
CA LEU A 89 15.56 -6.41 10.77
C LEU A 89 15.27 -7.91 10.81
N PHE A 90 16.10 -8.69 10.13
CA PHE A 90 16.02 -10.14 10.15
C PHE A 90 16.68 -10.72 11.42
N ASP A 91 15.97 -11.65 12.08
CA ASP A 91 16.44 -12.33 13.28
C ASP A 91 16.86 -13.76 12.98
N ARG A 92 16.10 -14.49 12.18
CA ARG A 92 16.35 -15.90 11.82
C ARG A 92 16.13 -16.16 10.33
N PRO A 93 16.78 -17.24 9.82
CA PRO A 93 17.81 -18.07 10.41
C PRO A 93 19.17 -17.36 10.55
N ALA A 94 20.18 -18.05 11.09
CA ALA A 94 21.48 -17.47 11.43
C ALA A 94 22.24 -16.87 10.23
N ASP A 95 22.04 -17.41 9.03
CA ASP A 95 22.70 -16.96 7.79
C ASP A 95 22.21 -15.59 7.31
N ILE A 96 20.99 -15.17 7.69
CA ILE A 96 20.42 -13.85 7.36
C ILE A 96 20.28 -12.95 8.61
N SER A 97 20.54 -13.49 9.80
CA SER A 97 20.39 -12.73 11.06
C SER A 97 21.20 -11.43 11.02
N LYS A 98 20.58 -10.34 11.50
CA LYS A 98 21.08 -8.96 11.47
C LYS A 98 21.19 -8.34 10.07
N THR A 99 20.73 -9.00 9.01
CA THR A 99 20.45 -8.31 7.75
C THR A 99 19.40 -7.27 8.03
N ALA A 100 19.61 -6.05 7.55
CA ALA A 100 18.67 -4.95 7.74
C ALA A 100 18.30 -4.33 6.38
N PHE A 101 17.05 -3.93 6.24
CA PHE A 101 16.56 -3.24 5.05
C PHE A 101 15.89 -1.94 5.47
N LEU A 102 16.24 -0.85 4.80
CA LEU A 102 15.73 0.49 5.04
C LEU A 102 15.10 1.02 3.76
N VAL A 103 13.93 1.64 3.88
CA VAL A 103 13.27 2.36 2.80
C VAL A 103 12.93 3.76 3.25
N TRP A 104 13.23 4.74 2.40
CA TRP A 104 12.64 6.06 2.42
C TRP A 104 11.73 6.15 1.21
N LYS A 105 10.44 6.04 1.48
CA LYS A 105 9.40 6.19 0.45
C LYS A 105 9.17 7.67 0.22
N HIS A 106 9.09 8.04 -1.05
CA HIS A 106 8.84 9.40 -1.50
C HIS A 106 7.52 9.47 -2.27
N ALA A 107 6.74 10.55 -2.03
CA ALA A 107 5.47 10.75 -2.71
C ALA A 107 5.64 11.03 -4.22
N ASP A 108 6.66 11.82 -4.58
CA ASP A 108 6.85 12.37 -5.93
C ASP A 108 8.20 11.97 -6.58
N ALA A 109 8.89 10.97 -6.04
CA ALA A 109 10.20 10.53 -6.52
C ALA A 109 10.39 9.02 -6.30
N ASN A 110 11.44 8.46 -6.90
CA ASN A 110 11.82 7.08 -6.63
C ASN A 110 12.24 6.91 -5.18
N ASP A 111 11.83 5.80 -4.58
CA ASP A 111 12.21 5.46 -3.20
C ASP A 111 13.72 5.22 -3.08
N ASP A 112 14.26 5.61 -1.93
CA ASP A 112 15.61 5.23 -1.54
C ASP A 112 15.57 3.94 -0.72
N ARG A 113 16.35 2.93 -1.14
CA ARG A 113 16.38 1.61 -0.50
C ARG A 113 17.79 1.17 -0.23
N TRP A 114 18.05 0.65 0.98
CA TRP A 114 19.36 0.13 1.39
C TRP A 114 19.22 -1.24 2.04
N LEU A 115 20.09 -2.15 1.65
CA LEU A 115 20.22 -3.48 2.23
C LEU A 115 21.58 -3.60 2.92
N TYR A 116 21.60 -3.87 4.21
CA TYR A 116 22.80 -4.19 4.96
C TYR A 116 23.01 -5.71 5.02
N LEU A 117 24.19 -6.14 4.61
CA LEU A 117 24.65 -7.53 4.61
C LEU A 117 25.74 -7.69 5.68
N PRO A 118 25.40 -8.18 6.89
CA PRO A 118 26.33 -8.21 8.03
C PRO A 118 27.56 -9.10 7.80
N ALA A 119 27.43 -10.19 7.05
CA ALA A 119 28.55 -11.07 6.72
C ALA A 119 29.66 -10.39 5.91
N LEU A 120 29.34 -9.31 5.20
CA LEU A 120 30.28 -8.53 4.38
C LEU A 120 30.55 -7.13 4.95
N ASP A 121 29.89 -6.76 6.05
CA ASP A 121 29.77 -5.38 6.55
C ASP A 121 29.45 -4.36 5.43
N LEU A 122 28.58 -4.75 4.52
CA LEU A 122 28.25 -3.99 3.32
C LEU A 122 26.84 -3.42 3.41
N VAL A 123 26.70 -2.09 3.24
CA VAL A 123 25.44 -1.44 2.90
C VAL A 123 25.37 -1.29 1.37
N LYS A 124 24.41 -1.98 0.76
CA LYS A 124 24.14 -1.89 -0.68
C LYS A 124 22.91 -1.03 -0.89
N ARG A 125 23.00 0.01 -1.73
CA ARG A 125 21.82 0.71 -2.21
C ARG A 125 21.16 -0.13 -3.30
N ILE A 126 19.84 -0.32 -3.19
CA ILE A 126 19.02 -0.97 -4.22
C ILE A 126 18.64 0.13 -5.23
N ALA A 127 19.04 -0.05 -6.49
CA ALA A 127 18.67 0.89 -7.53
C ALA A 127 17.16 0.80 -7.85
N PRO A 128 16.53 1.87 -8.33
CA PRO A 128 15.14 1.80 -8.77
C PRO A 128 14.86 0.68 -9.78
N SER A 129 15.80 0.41 -10.68
CA SER A 129 15.70 -0.72 -11.64
C SER A 129 15.69 -2.11 -10.98
N ASP A 130 16.14 -2.23 -9.73
CA ASP A 130 16.23 -3.49 -8.98
C ASP A 130 15.11 -3.65 -7.94
N GLU A 131 14.23 -2.65 -7.76
CA GLU A 131 13.17 -2.67 -6.73
C GLU A 131 12.16 -3.79 -6.94
N ARG A 132 11.96 -4.22 -8.16
CA ARG A 132 11.11 -5.35 -8.54
C ARG A 132 11.89 -6.65 -8.69
N THR A 133 12.95 -6.82 -7.91
CA THR A 133 13.65 -8.09 -7.73
C THR A 133 13.28 -8.73 -6.38
N SER A 134 13.56 -10.04 -6.26
CA SER A 134 13.17 -10.84 -5.10
C SER A 134 13.70 -10.27 -3.78
N PHE A 135 12.80 -9.99 -2.84
CA PHE A 135 13.12 -9.63 -1.46
C PHE A 135 13.63 -10.86 -0.71
N VAL A 136 14.93 -10.89 -0.45
CA VAL A 136 15.65 -11.94 0.30
C VAL A 136 15.35 -13.38 -0.12
N GLY A 137 15.13 -13.59 -1.41
CA GLY A 137 14.86 -14.91 -1.99
C GLY A 137 13.42 -15.37 -1.87
N SER A 138 12.47 -14.49 -1.57
CA SER A 138 11.03 -14.72 -1.52
C SER A 138 10.36 -14.42 -2.86
N HIS A 139 9.05 -14.66 -2.98
CA HIS A 139 8.20 -14.26 -4.10
C HIS A 139 7.69 -12.82 -3.96
N PHE A 140 7.95 -12.16 -2.81
CA PHE A 140 7.79 -10.72 -2.67
C PHE A 140 9.00 -9.99 -3.25
N PHE A 141 8.80 -8.78 -3.73
CA PHE A 141 9.84 -7.90 -4.25
C PHE A 141 10.19 -6.81 -3.22
N TYR A 142 11.31 -6.10 -3.42
CA TYR A 142 11.67 -4.98 -2.54
C TYR A 142 10.59 -3.89 -2.54
N GLU A 143 9.94 -3.63 -3.68
CA GLU A 143 8.83 -2.67 -3.79
C GLU A 143 7.63 -3.09 -2.92
N ASP A 144 7.33 -4.39 -2.79
CA ASP A 144 6.17 -4.85 -2.01
C ASP A 144 6.26 -4.51 -0.51
N VAL A 145 7.46 -4.18 0.01
CA VAL A 145 7.64 -3.78 1.41
C VAL A 145 7.04 -2.41 1.71
N SER A 146 7.20 -1.45 0.80
CA SER A 146 6.70 -0.07 0.92
C SER A 146 5.48 0.21 0.06
N GLY A 147 5.15 -0.71 -0.84
CA GLY A 147 4.06 -0.60 -1.81
C GLY A 147 4.38 0.36 -2.96
N ARG A 148 3.68 0.14 -4.07
CA ARG A 148 3.73 0.98 -5.25
C ARG A 148 2.87 2.23 -5.05
N GLY A 149 3.35 3.38 -5.51
CA GLY A 149 2.65 4.66 -5.38
C GLY A 149 1.37 4.69 -6.24
N PRO A 150 0.22 5.19 -5.71
CA PRO A 150 -1.02 5.29 -6.50
C PRO A 150 -0.90 6.14 -7.77
N GLY A 151 0.07 7.06 -7.81
CA GLY A 151 0.32 7.94 -8.95
C GLY A 151 1.12 7.33 -10.09
N GLU A 152 1.70 6.13 -9.90
CA GLU A 152 2.58 5.50 -10.89
C GLU A 152 1.84 4.81 -12.04
N ASP A 153 0.52 4.57 -11.87
CA ASP A 153 -0.29 3.81 -12.82
C ASP A 153 -1.55 4.59 -13.25
N ASP A 154 -2.11 4.19 -14.39
CA ASP A 154 -3.44 4.59 -14.81
C ASP A 154 -4.45 3.52 -14.36
N HIS A 155 -5.56 3.95 -13.75
CA HIS A 155 -6.52 3.06 -13.09
C HIS A 155 -7.88 3.09 -13.75
N VAL A 156 -8.51 1.92 -13.89
CA VAL A 156 -9.88 1.77 -14.42
C VAL A 156 -10.66 0.82 -13.52
N LEU A 157 -11.89 1.22 -13.15
CA LEU A 157 -12.84 0.31 -12.51
C LEU A 157 -13.33 -0.68 -13.58
N GLU A 158 -12.89 -1.94 -13.49
CA GLU A 158 -13.25 -2.98 -14.44
C GLU A 158 -14.54 -3.70 -14.06
N GLU A 159 -14.73 -3.91 -12.74
CA GLU A 159 -15.90 -4.58 -12.19
C GLU A 159 -16.24 -4.03 -10.81
N GLU A 160 -17.52 -4.00 -10.49
CA GLU A 160 -18.03 -3.71 -9.15
C GLU A 160 -18.98 -4.82 -8.72
N THR A 161 -18.59 -5.56 -7.68
CA THR A 161 -19.43 -6.58 -7.05
C THR A 161 -20.10 -6.04 -5.79
N ASP A 162 -20.91 -6.84 -5.11
CA ASP A 162 -21.47 -6.46 -3.81
C ASP A 162 -20.36 -6.24 -2.74
N THR A 163 -19.21 -6.91 -2.87
CA THR A 163 -18.13 -6.95 -1.86
C THR A 163 -16.89 -6.18 -2.28
N TYR A 164 -16.57 -6.16 -3.57
CA TYR A 164 -15.29 -5.65 -4.08
C TYR A 164 -15.44 -4.62 -5.18
N TYR A 165 -14.53 -3.63 -5.19
CA TYR A 165 -14.14 -2.92 -6.40
C TYR A 165 -12.99 -3.72 -7.05
N VAL A 166 -13.10 -4.01 -8.35
CA VAL A 166 -12.03 -4.63 -9.13
C VAL A 166 -11.41 -3.55 -10.01
N ILE A 167 -10.22 -3.12 -9.63
CA ILE A 167 -9.49 -2.05 -10.32
C ILE A 167 -8.40 -2.67 -11.17
N LYS A 168 -8.43 -2.38 -12.47
CA LYS A 168 -7.33 -2.67 -13.38
C LYS A 168 -6.40 -1.47 -13.46
N SER A 169 -5.11 -1.72 -13.28
CA SER A 169 -4.04 -0.71 -13.31
C SER A 169 -3.03 -1.02 -14.39
N MET A 170 -2.55 0.02 -15.07
CA MET A 170 -1.56 -0.07 -16.14
C MET A 170 -0.42 0.90 -15.83
N PRO A 171 0.86 0.46 -15.87
CA PRO A 171 1.99 1.31 -15.54
C PRO A 171 2.12 2.46 -16.54
N LYS A 172 2.33 3.69 -16.03
CA LYS A 172 2.67 4.85 -16.85
C LYS A 172 4.06 4.71 -17.48
N ASP A 173 5.01 4.12 -16.72
CA ASP A 173 6.32 3.70 -17.22
C ASP A 173 6.35 2.18 -17.40
N ALA A 174 5.97 1.71 -18.58
CA ALA A 174 5.98 0.29 -18.93
C ALA A 174 7.39 -0.32 -19.08
N GLN A 175 8.46 0.49 -19.09
CA GLN A 175 9.84 -0.01 -19.16
C GLN A 175 10.42 -0.27 -17.77
N GLY A 176 9.88 0.38 -16.74
CA GLY A 176 10.32 0.25 -15.35
C GLY A 176 9.82 -1.01 -14.65
N VAL A 177 8.87 -1.76 -15.24
CA VAL A 177 8.21 -2.90 -14.60
C VAL A 177 8.12 -4.12 -15.54
N GLU A 178 7.98 -5.31 -14.96
CA GLU A 178 7.90 -6.58 -15.69
C GLU A 178 6.46 -7.02 -16.04
N PHE A 179 5.45 -6.28 -15.59
CA PHE A 179 4.03 -6.55 -15.87
C PHE A 179 3.47 -5.58 -16.93
N ALA A 180 2.46 -6.00 -17.65
CA ALA A 180 1.70 -5.12 -18.56
C ALA A 180 0.51 -4.46 -17.86
N SER A 181 -0.08 -5.14 -16.88
CA SER A 181 -1.15 -4.62 -16.04
C SER A 181 -1.28 -5.47 -14.77
N TYR A 182 -2.01 -4.97 -13.80
CA TYR A 182 -2.47 -5.77 -12.66
C TYR A 182 -3.91 -5.44 -12.31
N LYS A 183 -4.57 -6.35 -11.57
CA LYS A 183 -5.91 -6.15 -11.03
C LYS A 183 -5.88 -6.26 -9.52
N ASN A 184 -6.54 -5.33 -8.85
CA ASN A 184 -6.76 -5.31 -7.41
C ASN A 184 -8.23 -5.57 -7.09
N TRP A 185 -8.51 -6.53 -6.22
CA TRP A 185 -9.79 -6.72 -5.55
C TRP A 185 -9.76 -5.97 -4.22
N ILE A 186 -10.43 -4.83 -4.16
CA ILE A 186 -10.45 -3.93 -3.01
C ILE A 186 -11.76 -4.11 -2.27
N HIS A 187 -11.71 -4.49 -0.99
CA HIS A 187 -12.90 -4.69 -0.18
C HIS A 187 -13.62 -3.37 0.10
N LYS A 188 -14.92 -3.28 -0.24
CA LYS A 188 -15.68 -2.02 -0.23
C LYS A 188 -15.77 -1.32 1.13
N THR A 189 -15.76 -2.06 2.22
CA THR A 189 -15.91 -1.49 3.57
C THR A 189 -14.57 -1.09 4.18
N THR A 190 -13.55 -1.95 4.06
CA THR A 190 -12.24 -1.76 4.71
C THR A 190 -11.20 -1.12 3.80
N PHE A 191 -11.44 -1.08 2.49
CA PHE A 191 -10.49 -0.71 1.44
C PHE A 191 -9.22 -1.57 1.39
N ILE A 192 -9.13 -2.65 2.16
CA ILE A 192 -8.00 -3.60 2.05
C ILE A 192 -8.00 -4.23 0.65
N PRO A 193 -6.88 -4.17 -0.09
CA PRO A 193 -6.69 -4.95 -1.30
C PRO A 193 -6.47 -6.42 -0.91
N VAL A 194 -7.52 -7.25 -1.06
CA VAL A 194 -7.49 -8.65 -0.64
C VAL A 194 -6.84 -9.57 -1.64
N LYS A 195 -6.73 -9.13 -2.90
CA LYS A 195 -6.08 -9.89 -3.98
C LYS A 195 -5.49 -8.93 -5.00
N THR A 196 -4.30 -9.27 -5.51
CA THR A 196 -3.67 -8.60 -6.67
C THR A 196 -3.19 -9.66 -7.65
N GLU A 197 -3.57 -9.55 -8.91
CA GLU A 197 -3.06 -10.39 -9.98
C GLU A 197 -2.27 -9.56 -10.99
N TYR A 198 -1.03 -9.96 -11.27
CA TYR A 198 -0.17 -9.32 -12.26
C TYR A 198 -0.22 -10.10 -13.59
N TYR A 199 -0.40 -9.37 -14.67
CA TYR A 199 -0.55 -9.90 -16.01
C TYR A 199 0.62 -9.46 -16.88
N ASP A 200 1.10 -10.39 -17.70
CA ASP A 200 2.12 -10.10 -18.71
C ASP A 200 1.53 -9.49 -20.00
N ALA A 201 2.40 -9.24 -20.98
CA ALA A 201 1.99 -8.69 -22.28
C ALA A 201 1.07 -9.61 -23.11
N SER A 202 1.02 -10.91 -22.79
CA SER A 202 0.07 -11.85 -23.42
C SER A 202 -1.29 -11.86 -22.72
N GLY A 203 -1.41 -11.20 -21.58
CA GLY A 203 -2.60 -11.19 -20.73
C GLY A 203 -2.70 -12.41 -19.82
N GLU A 204 -1.62 -13.17 -19.64
CA GLU A 204 -1.55 -14.30 -18.72
C GLU A 204 -1.17 -13.82 -17.32
N ALA A 205 -1.93 -14.26 -16.30
CA ALA A 205 -1.62 -14.00 -14.91
C ALA A 205 -0.45 -14.88 -14.46
N TYR A 206 0.61 -14.26 -13.94
CA TYR A 206 1.81 -15.01 -13.54
C TYR A 206 2.18 -14.83 -12.07
N ARG A 207 1.73 -13.77 -11.42
CA ARG A 207 2.03 -13.48 -10.02
C ARG A 207 0.75 -13.05 -9.30
N THR A 208 0.51 -13.62 -8.12
CA THR A 208 -0.72 -13.37 -7.37
C THR A 208 -0.44 -13.15 -5.89
N TYR A 209 -0.83 -12.00 -5.38
CA TYR A 209 -0.95 -11.72 -3.95
C TYR A 209 -2.36 -12.07 -3.46
N SER A 210 -2.47 -12.61 -2.25
CA SER A 210 -3.75 -12.84 -1.56
C SER A 210 -3.60 -12.57 -0.07
N ALA A 211 -4.43 -11.68 0.48
CA ALA A 211 -4.63 -11.56 1.92
C ALA A 211 -5.53 -12.74 2.36
N THR A 212 -4.97 -13.66 3.14
CA THR A 212 -5.67 -14.88 3.57
C THR A 212 -6.35 -14.74 4.93
N ALA A 213 -5.90 -13.78 5.76
CA ALA A 213 -6.59 -13.40 7.00
C ALA A 213 -6.46 -11.88 7.23
N VAL A 214 -7.56 -11.27 7.67
CA VAL A 214 -7.64 -9.86 8.07
C VAL A 214 -8.28 -9.78 9.44
N GLU A 215 -7.66 -9.08 10.36
CA GLU A 215 -8.15 -8.81 11.71
C GLU A 215 -8.31 -7.31 11.94
N THR A 216 -9.02 -6.92 12.99
CA THR A 216 -9.07 -5.52 13.42
C THR A 216 -8.17 -5.36 14.63
N ILE A 217 -7.10 -4.57 14.50
CA ILE A 217 -6.12 -4.29 15.56
C ILE A 217 -6.15 -2.80 15.84
N ASP A 218 -6.41 -2.41 17.07
CA ASP A 218 -6.54 -1.01 17.51
C ASP A 218 -7.51 -0.18 16.63
N GLY A 219 -8.58 -0.84 16.14
CA GLY A 219 -9.57 -0.23 15.24
C GLY A 219 -9.20 -0.23 13.75
N ASN A 220 -8.00 -0.66 13.40
CA ASN A 220 -7.48 -0.71 12.03
C ASN A 220 -7.66 -2.10 11.40
N PRO A 221 -8.32 -2.22 10.23
CA PRO A 221 -8.34 -3.46 9.47
C PRO A 221 -6.92 -3.81 9.03
N THR A 222 -6.39 -4.95 9.48
CA THR A 222 -4.99 -5.34 9.31
C THR A 222 -4.90 -6.71 8.67
N VAL A 223 -4.11 -6.84 7.61
CA VAL A 223 -3.76 -8.14 7.03
C VAL A 223 -2.80 -8.84 7.99
N VAL A 224 -3.20 -9.99 8.53
CA VAL A 224 -2.37 -10.80 9.45
C VAL A 224 -1.80 -12.03 8.79
N GLU A 225 -2.35 -12.47 7.66
CA GLU A 225 -1.77 -13.51 6.81
C GLU A 225 -1.91 -13.16 5.34
N ALA A 226 -0.85 -13.38 4.57
CA ALA A 226 -0.83 -13.16 3.14
C ALA A 226 0.03 -14.19 2.40
N THR A 227 -0.28 -14.41 1.14
CA THR A 227 0.54 -15.22 0.22
C THR A 227 0.92 -14.42 -1.01
N MET A 228 2.08 -14.74 -1.57
CA MET A 228 2.51 -14.30 -2.89
C MET A 228 2.95 -15.55 -3.66
N ALA A 229 2.21 -15.91 -4.70
CA ALA A 229 2.56 -16.98 -5.62
C ALA A 229 3.13 -16.40 -6.92
N ASP A 230 4.11 -17.08 -7.53
CA ASP A 230 4.69 -16.69 -8.81
C ASP A 230 4.88 -17.93 -9.69
N ALA A 231 4.12 -18.02 -10.78
CA ALA A 231 4.14 -19.16 -11.69
C ALA A 231 5.47 -19.26 -12.49
N ARG A 232 6.20 -18.15 -12.67
CA ARG A 232 7.48 -18.11 -13.38
C ARG A 232 8.62 -18.61 -12.50
N MET A 233 8.61 -18.19 -11.20
CA MET A 233 9.57 -18.69 -10.21
C MET A 233 9.21 -20.10 -9.73
N GLY A 234 7.91 -20.41 -9.73
CA GLY A 234 7.34 -21.62 -9.16
C GLY A 234 7.32 -21.58 -7.62
N GLY A 235 6.21 -21.97 -7.04
CA GLY A 235 6.00 -21.95 -5.59
C GLY A 235 5.33 -20.67 -5.07
N GLU A 236 5.46 -20.43 -3.77
CA GLU A 236 4.80 -19.31 -3.10
C GLU A 236 5.57 -18.89 -1.83
N THR A 237 5.30 -17.68 -1.37
CA THR A 237 5.73 -17.22 -0.05
C THR A 237 4.51 -16.89 0.78
N ARG A 238 4.47 -17.39 2.01
CA ARG A 238 3.44 -17.07 3.02
C ARG A 238 4.04 -16.15 4.05
N MET A 239 3.32 -15.11 4.42
CA MET A 239 3.65 -14.20 5.51
C MET A 239 2.57 -14.27 6.58
N SER A 240 3.00 -14.39 7.84
CA SER A 240 2.15 -14.25 9.02
C SER A 240 2.68 -13.10 9.86
N TYR A 241 1.81 -12.14 10.20
CA TYR A 241 2.14 -10.95 10.97
C TYR A 241 1.62 -11.12 12.40
N GLY A 242 2.52 -10.98 13.38
CA GLY A 242 2.19 -11.04 14.81
C GLY A 242 2.68 -9.80 15.53
N ASP A 243 2.26 -9.64 16.79
CA ASP A 243 2.63 -8.52 17.66
C ASP A 243 2.47 -7.15 16.98
N VAL A 244 1.44 -7.02 16.12
CA VAL A 244 1.16 -5.78 15.40
C VAL A 244 0.71 -4.72 16.41
N ALA A 245 1.33 -3.56 16.35
CA ALA A 245 1.01 -2.41 17.17
C ALA A 245 1.12 -1.14 16.34
N TYR A 246 0.16 -0.24 16.51
CA TYR A 246 0.09 1.07 15.87
C TYR A 246 0.29 2.18 16.90
N ASP A 247 0.69 3.37 16.44
CA ASP A 247 0.80 4.59 17.24
C ASP A 247 1.65 4.41 18.51
N ILE A 248 2.84 3.78 18.34
CA ILE A 248 3.77 3.44 19.42
C ILE A 248 4.89 4.46 19.61
N ASP A 249 4.76 5.65 18.98
CA ASP A 249 5.67 6.79 19.09
C ASP A 249 7.13 6.43 18.69
N LEU A 250 7.31 5.84 17.50
CA LEU A 250 8.63 5.54 16.96
C LEU A 250 9.39 6.82 16.62
N PRO A 251 10.63 7.01 17.15
CA PRO A 251 11.43 8.17 16.78
C PRO A 251 11.88 8.09 15.31
N GLU A 252 11.74 9.16 14.56
CA GLU A 252 12.12 9.21 13.13
C GLU A 252 13.59 8.89 12.90
N ASP A 253 14.49 9.26 13.83
CA ASP A 253 15.95 9.08 13.70
C ASP A 253 16.38 7.61 13.59
N ILE A 254 15.56 6.65 14.06
CA ILE A 254 15.84 5.22 13.92
C ILE A 254 15.77 4.72 12.47
N PHE A 255 15.07 5.45 11.60
CA PHE A 255 14.95 5.15 10.17
C PHE A 255 16.08 5.76 9.33
N SER A 256 17.32 5.63 9.79
CA SER A 256 18.50 6.16 9.12
C SER A 256 19.55 5.08 8.84
N GLU A 257 20.43 5.32 7.85
CA GLU A 257 21.49 4.38 7.47
C GLU A 257 22.41 3.99 8.64
N ARG A 258 22.53 4.86 9.66
CA ARG A 258 23.27 4.57 10.89
C ARG A 258 22.77 3.32 11.60
N TYR A 259 21.42 3.13 11.59
CA TYR A 259 20.78 2.01 12.27
C TYR A 259 20.83 0.70 11.49
N LEU A 260 21.27 0.71 10.24
CA LEU A 260 21.52 -0.52 9.48
C LEU A 260 22.60 -1.38 10.16
N ARG A 261 23.69 -0.75 10.65
CA ARG A 261 24.75 -1.45 11.38
C ARG A 261 24.50 -1.58 12.88
N ASN A 262 23.70 -0.69 13.45
CA ASN A 262 23.43 -0.62 14.89
C ASN A 262 21.91 -0.62 15.14
N PRO A 263 21.23 -1.78 15.03
CA PRO A 263 19.77 -1.89 15.09
C PRO A 263 19.15 -1.23 16.33
N PRO A 264 17.98 -0.57 16.21
CA PRO A 264 17.30 0.13 17.31
C PRO A 264 16.56 -0.85 18.23
N ARG A 265 17.31 -1.71 18.92
CA ARG A 265 16.84 -2.93 19.62
C ARG A 265 15.67 -2.73 20.57
N ARG A 266 15.54 -1.55 21.20
CA ARG A 266 14.44 -1.30 22.15
C ARG A 266 13.08 -1.12 21.47
N HIS A 267 13.06 -0.82 20.15
CA HIS A 267 11.86 -0.64 19.36
C HIS A 267 11.47 -1.90 18.56
N LEU A 268 12.31 -2.93 18.61
CA LEU A 268 12.16 -4.20 17.89
C LEU A 268 11.54 -5.32 18.76
N ARG A 269 10.99 -4.98 19.95
CA ARG A 269 10.47 -5.95 20.92
C ARG A 269 9.05 -5.59 21.32
#